data_431b2fa5a3aea8495be0e5a92e3d7e7a
#
_entry.id   431b2fa5a3aea8495be0e5a92e3d7e7a
#
_cell.length_a   1.000
_cell.length_b   1.000
_cell.length_c   1.000
_cell.angle_alpha   90.00
_cell.angle_beta   90.00
_cell.angle_gamma   90.00
#
_symmetry.space_group_name_H-M   'P 1'
#
loop_
_entity.id
_entity.type
_entity.pdbx_description
1 polymer ?
#
loop_
_entity_poly.entity_id
_entity_poly.type
_entity_poly.pdbx_seq_one_letter_code
_entity_poly.pdbx_strand_id
1 'polypeptide(L)'
;KKIINTITKIPRNKLIMAFNYGHGLFTKKIIKSLTKKRNCFKSINSQLNSSSIGYHSLSNYPNFDFLCMNELEIRHELRDRNTHLRYLIKKLSEKNNANFFIVTRGKKGLILFNKKKKKFYSAPGFANTVNDKVGAGDSMIPIIALCLMNKVDEELSILLGSIFSAESIKHEANNFNFNKNQLLNTIETMLKV
;
A
#
# COMPACT_ATOMS: atom_id res chain seq x y z
N LYS A 1 19.23 4.31 17.11
CA LYS A 1 19.93 5.56 16.70
C LYS A 1 20.24 5.58 15.19
N LYS A 2 20.82 4.52 14.60
CA LYS A 2 21.24 4.47 13.17
C LYS A 2 20.06 4.75 12.21
N ILE A 3 18.90 4.08 12.36
CA ILE A 3 17.71 4.27 11.51
C ILE A 3 17.20 5.71 11.58
N ILE A 4 17.12 6.32 12.77
CA ILE A 4 16.64 7.69 12.93
C ILE A 4 17.58 8.67 12.19
N ASN A 5 18.90 8.48 12.31
CA ASN A 5 19.88 9.29 11.58
C ASN A 5 19.72 9.14 10.06
N THR A 6 19.44 7.93 9.57
CA THR A 6 19.15 7.72 8.15
C THR A 6 17.89 8.48 7.73
N ILE A 7 16.78 8.38 8.48
CA ILE A 7 15.55 9.09 8.20
C ILE A 7 15.77 10.61 8.14
N THR A 8 16.54 11.17 9.08
CA THR A 8 16.80 12.62 9.10
C THR A 8 17.60 13.11 7.89
N LYS A 9 18.47 12.27 7.34
CA LYS A 9 19.30 12.58 6.16
C LYS A 9 18.58 12.42 4.81
N ILE A 10 17.37 11.82 4.77
CA ILE A 10 16.61 11.68 3.51
C ILE A 10 16.36 13.07 2.91
N PRO A 11 16.71 13.32 1.62
CA PRO A 11 16.44 14.60 0.96
C PRO A 11 14.94 14.90 0.88
N ARG A 12 14.59 16.16 0.57
CA ARG A 12 13.20 16.54 0.24
C ARG A 12 12.76 15.90 -1.07
N ASN A 13 11.45 15.86 -1.28
CA ASN A 13 10.83 15.35 -2.52
C ASN A 13 11.18 13.89 -2.84
N LYS A 14 11.32 13.06 -1.80
CA LYS A 14 11.55 11.61 -1.92
C LYS A 14 10.31 10.85 -1.49
N LEU A 15 10.14 9.66 -2.07
CA LEU A 15 9.21 8.65 -1.60
C LEU A 15 9.84 7.91 -0.40
N ILE A 16 9.12 7.86 0.70
CA ILE A 16 9.47 7.07 1.87
C ILE A 16 8.42 5.98 2.03
N MET A 17 8.84 4.74 1.91
CA MET A 17 7.95 3.58 2.11
C MET A 17 8.31 2.88 3.41
N ALA A 18 7.32 2.67 4.25
CA ALA A 18 7.43 1.96 5.50
C ALA A 18 6.60 0.67 5.44
N PHE A 19 7.27 -0.48 5.55
CA PHE A 19 6.63 -1.79 5.64
C PHE A 19 6.76 -2.29 7.07
N ASN A 20 5.67 -2.33 7.80
CA ASN A 20 5.65 -2.81 9.18
C ASN A 20 5.01 -4.19 9.28
N TYR A 21 5.84 -5.20 9.45
CA TYR A 21 5.44 -6.60 9.63
C TYR A 21 5.18 -6.97 11.11
N GLY A 22 5.14 -6.00 12.00
CA GLY A 22 4.84 -6.24 13.42
C GLY A 22 5.99 -6.80 14.27
N HIS A 23 7.23 -6.83 13.75
CA HIS A 23 8.41 -7.39 14.45
C HIS A 23 9.13 -6.38 15.35
N GLY A 24 8.46 -5.30 15.79
CA GLY A 24 8.99 -4.36 16.78
C GLY A 24 9.99 -3.33 16.27
N LEU A 25 10.30 -3.32 14.95
CA LEU A 25 11.20 -2.31 14.36
C LEU A 25 10.66 -0.88 14.50
N PHE A 26 9.34 -0.70 14.31
CA PHE A 26 8.69 0.61 14.32
C PHE A 26 8.36 1.07 15.74
N THR A 27 9.40 1.46 16.48
CA THR A 27 9.22 2.07 17.81
C THR A 27 8.56 3.46 17.70
N LYS A 28 7.95 3.94 18.79
CA LYS A 28 7.38 5.31 18.86
C LYS A 28 8.36 6.39 18.41
N LYS A 29 9.66 6.22 18.70
CA LYS A 29 10.72 7.18 18.28
C LYS A 29 10.94 7.16 16.76
N ILE A 30 10.93 5.99 16.12
CA ILE A 30 11.08 5.87 14.67
C ILE A 30 9.85 6.43 13.96
N ILE A 31 8.64 6.08 14.41
CA ILE A 31 7.39 6.62 13.86
C ILE A 31 7.37 8.15 13.95
N LYS A 32 7.72 8.71 15.11
CA LYS A 32 7.82 10.16 15.31
C LYS A 32 8.84 10.81 14.36
N SER A 33 9.96 10.14 14.08
CA SER A 33 10.96 10.64 13.13
C SER A 33 10.42 10.66 11.70
N LEU A 34 9.71 9.61 11.26
CA LEU A 34 9.04 9.55 9.94
C LEU A 34 7.94 10.61 9.80
N THR A 35 7.10 10.76 10.81
CA THR A 35 6.00 11.75 10.82
C THR A 35 6.49 13.18 10.74
N LYS A 36 7.61 13.49 11.40
CA LYS A 36 8.23 14.82 11.36
C LYS A 36 8.88 15.16 10.04
N LYS A 37 9.16 14.15 9.19
CA LYS A 37 9.78 14.39 7.89
C LYS A 37 8.78 15.10 6.97
N ARG A 38 9.06 16.36 6.65
CA ARG A 38 8.26 17.20 5.76
C ARG A 38 8.77 17.11 4.32
N ASN A 39 7.90 17.45 3.36
CA ASN A 39 8.24 17.50 1.94
C ASN A 39 8.75 16.16 1.37
N CYS A 40 8.22 15.05 1.87
CA CYS A 40 8.39 13.71 1.31
C CYS A 40 7.00 13.09 1.18
N PHE A 41 6.79 12.30 0.13
CA PHE A 41 5.60 11.45 0.05
C PHE A 41 5.82 10.20 0.89
N LYS A 42 4.93 9.91 1.82
CA LYS A 42 5.09 8.84 2.79
C LYS A 42 3.99 7.80 2.64
N SER A 43 4.38 6.57 2.38
CA SER A 43 3.47 5.42 2.38
C SER A 43 3.75 4.50 3.56
N ILE A 44 2.69 3.89 4.07
CA ILE A 44 2.76 2.86 5.11
C ILE A 44 1.93 1.65 4.69
N ASN A 45 2.54 0.48 4.77
CA ASN A 45 1.87 -0.80 4.84
C ASN A 45 2.08 -1.35 6.25
N SER A 46 1.00 -1.57 6.97
CA SER A 46 1.05 -2.19 8.30
C SER A 46 0.34 -3.52 8.22
N GLN A 47 1.11 -4.60 8.29
CA GLN A 47 0.59 -5.95 8.24
C GLN A 47 0.27 -6.44 9.66
N LEU A 48 -0.87 -7.13 9.80
CA LEU A 48 -1.22 -7.87 10.99
C LEU A 48 -0.61 -9.26 10.91
N ASN A 49 0.21 -9.61 11.89
CA ASN A 49 0.57 -11.01 12.14
C ASN A 49 -0.17 -11.52 13.39
N SER A 50 -0.24 -12.82 13.56
CA SER A 50 -0.97 -13.47 14.66
C SER A 50 -0.51 -13.01 16.04
N SER A 51 0.76 -12.65 16.19
CA SER A 51 1.35 -12.19 17.47
C SER A 51 1.15 -10.69 17.73
N SER A 52 0.72 -9.91 16.74
CA SER A 52 0.59 -8.45 16.84
C SER A 52 -0.85 -7.93 16.73
N ILE A 53 -1.83 -8.83 16.69
CA ILE A 53 -3.26 -8.46 16.64
C ILE A 53 -3.60 -7.56 17.86
N GLY A 54 -4.07 -6.35 17.57
CA GLY A 54 -4.45 -5.35 18.58
C GLY A 54 -3.35 -4.39 19.03
N TYR A 55 -2.07 -4.65 18.70
CA TYR A 55 -0.95 -3.76 19.07
C TYR A 55 -0.54 -2.77 17.98
N HIS A 56 -0.85 -3.05 16.72
CA HIS A 56 -0.48 -2.23 15.57
C HIS A 56 -1.71 -1.52 14.98
N SER A 57 -2.09 -0.42 15.60
CA SER A 57 -3.13 0.46 15.06
C SER A 57 -2.54 1.44 14.04
N LEU A 58 -3.25 1.64 12.93
CA LEU A 58 -2.92 2.66 11.94
C LEU A 58 -3.00 4.09 12.50
N SER A 59 -3.69 4.28 13.64
CA SER A 59 -3.67 5.54 14.40
C SER A 59 -2.27 5.91 14.89
N ASN A 60 -1.36 4.94 14.98
CA ASN A 60 0.05 5.19 15.34
C ASN A 60 0.85 5.89 14.23
N TYR A 61 0.30 5.97 12.99
CA TYR A 61 0.99 6.54 11.82
C TYR A 61 0.29 7.82 11.32
N PRO A 62 0.32 8.91 12.09
CA PRO A 62 -0.23 10.19 11.65
C PRO A 62 0.65 10.79 10.54
N ASN A 63 0.04 11.58 9.65
CA ASN A 63 0.73 12.34 8.62
C ASN A 63 1.50 11.49 7.57
N PHE A 64 0.96 10.34 7.23
CA PHE A 64 1.31 9.60 6.02
C PHE A 64 0.37 10.02 4.89
N ASP A 65 0.86 10.00 3.64
CA ASP A 65 0.08 10.40 2.47
C ASP A 65 -0.75 9.24 1.93
N PHE A 66 -0.23 8.01 2.10
CA PHE A 66 -0.77 6.80 1.53
C PHE A 66 -0.73 5.64 2.54
N LEU A 67 -1.89 5.04 2.81
CA LEU A 67 -2.04 3.85 3.64
C LEU A 67 -2.47 2.66 2.80
N CYS A 68 -1.79 1.54 2.97
CA CYS A 68 -2.18 0.27 2.36
C CYS A 68 -2.38 -0.81 3.42
N MET A 69 -3.44 -1.59 3.24
CA MET A 69 -3.78 -2.74 4.08
C MET A 69 -4.63 -3.73 3.29
N ASN A 70 -4.80 -4.93 3.80
CA ASN A 70 -5.77 -5.86 3.24
C ASN A 70 -7.16 -5.75 3.90
N GLU A 71 -8.17 -6.42 3.32
CA GLU A 71 -9.54 -6.34 3.82
C GLU A 71 -9.68 -6.90 5.24
N LEU A 72 -8.92 -7.93 5.62
CA LEU A 72 -8.95 -8.45 6.99
C LEU A 72 -8.34 -7.46 7.97
N GLU A 73 -7.26 -6.79 7.59
CA GLU A 73 -6.58 -5.80 8.44
C GLU A 73 -7.48 -4.62 8.76
N ILE A 74 -8.18 -4.04 7.77
CA ILE A 74 -9.10 -2.92 8.05
C ILE A 74 -10.28 -3.37 8.93
N ARG A 75 -10.78 -4.60 8.76
CA ARG A 75 -11.83 -5.15 9.61
C ARG A 75 -11.37 -5.34 11.05
N HIS A 76 -10.14 -5.81 11.25
CA HIS A 76 -9.53 -5.91 12.58
C HIS A 76 -9.30 -4.54 13.21
N GLU A 77 -8.75 -3.58 12.45
CA GLU A 77 -8.49 -2.20 12.93
C GLU A 77 -9.77 -1.53 13.44
N LEU A 78 -10.89 -1.71 12.72
CA LEU A 78 -12.17 -1.10 13.07
C LEU A 78 -13.06 -2.01 13.93
N ARG A 79 -12.63 -3.24 14.23
CA ARG A 79 -13.40 -4.27 14.96
C ARG A 79 -14.79 -4.50 14.36
N ASP A 80 -14.85 -4.59 13.03
CA ASP A 80 -16.11 -4.66 12.30
C ASP A 80 -16.00 -5.69 11.16
N ARG A 81 -16.72 -6.80 11.29
CA ARG A 81 -16.68 -7.93 10.36
C ARG A 81 -17.68 -7.82 9.20
N ASN A 82 -18.80 -7.12 9.42
CA ASN A 82 -19.98 -7.26 8.56
C ASN A 82 -20.27 -6.03 7.70
N THR A 83 -19.83 -4.85 8.10
CA THR A 83 -20.10 -3.61 7.38
C THR A 83 -19.44 -3.60 6.00
N HIS A 84 -20.12 -2.95 5.05
CA HIS A 84 -19.63 -2.79 3.68
C HIS A 84 -18.25 -2.12 3.64
N LEU A 85 -17.32 -2.67 2.85
CA LEU A 85 -15.91 -2.27 2.86
C LEU A 85 -15.67 -0.79 2.57
N ARG A 86 -16.41 -0.20 1.60
CA ARG A 86 -16.27 1.25 1.30
C ARG A 86 -16.64 2.14 2.48
N TYR A 87 -17.59 1.72 3.31
CA TYR A 87 -17.94 2.43 4.55
C TYR A 87 -16.78 2.33 5.56
N LEU A 88 -16.19 1.16 5.73
CA LEU A 88 -15.03 0.96 6.61
C LEU A 88 -13.86 1.84 6.18
N ILE A 89 -13.59 1.93 4.88
CA ILE A 89 -12.52 2.80 4.35
C ILE A 89 -12.79 4.27 4.67
N LYS A 90 -14.02 4.75 4.50
CA LYS A 90 -14.42 6.11 4.90
C LYS A 90 -14.22 6.34 6.39
N LYS A 91 -14.73 5.44 7.23
CA LYS A 91 -14.61 5.51 8.69
C LYS A 91 -13.13 5.54 9.14
N LEU A 92 -12.26 4.75 8.50
CA LEU A 92 -10.82 4.80 8.75
C LEU A 92 -10.24 6.15 8.32
N SER A 93 -10.65 6.68 7.17
CA SER A 93 -10.16 7.95 6.64
C SER A 93 -10.52 9.15 7.52
N GLU A 94 -11.60 9.08 8.27
CA GLU A 94 -11.97 10.12 9.26
C GLU A 94 -11.00 10.16 10.43
N LYS A 95 -10.45 9.00 10.80
CA LYS A 95 -9.51 8.84 11.92
C LYS A 95 -8.05 9.06 11.55
N ASN A 96 -7.74 9.21 10.26
CA ASN A 96 -6.38 9.36 9.75
C ASN A 96 -6.26 10.48 8.71
N ASN A 97 -5.12 11.18 8.70
CA ASN A 97 -4.87 12.33 7.84
C ASN A 97 -4.32 11.96 6.44
N ALA A 98 -4.20 10.69 6.11
CA ALA A 98 -3.76 10.26 4.79
C ALA A 98 -4.73 10.75 3.70
N ASN A 99 -4.19 10.97 2.49
CA ASN A 99 -4.99 11.34 1.32
C ASN A 99 -5.48 10.10 0.57
N PHE A 100 -4.70 9.02 0.58
CA PHE A 100 -4.97 7.80 -0.18
C PHE A 100 -5.04 6.59 0.75
N PHE A 101 -6.13 5.82 0.61
CA PHE A 101 -6.37 4.59 1.35
C PHE A 101 -6.56 3.47 0.34
N ILE A 102 -5.68 2.47 0.37
CA ILE A 102 -5.80 1.28 -0.48
C ILE A 102 -6.12 0.07 0.38
N VAL A 103 -7.12 -0.70 -0.08
CA VAL A 103 -7.46 -1.98 0.51
C VAL A 103 -7.37 -3.06 -0.55
N THR A 104 -6.45 -4.00 -0.33
CA THR A 104 -6.28 -5.17 -1.18
C THR A 104 -7.26 -6.28 -0.78
N ARG A 105 -7.74 -7.05 -1.78
CA ARG A 105 -8.79 -8.05 -1.62
C ARG A 105 -8.44 -9.39 -2.30
N GLY A 106 -7.15 -9.66 -2.46
CA GLY A 106 -6.66 -10.84 -3.17
C GLY A 106 -7.19 -10.92 -4.59
N LYS A 107 -7.81 -12.02 -4.98
CA LYS A 107 -8.39 -12.21 -6.33
C LYS A 107 -9.46 -11.18 -6.71
N LYS A 108 -10.07 -10.51 -5.75
CA LYS A 108 -11.05 -9.44 -5.98
C LYS A 108 -10.39 -8.09 -6.31
N GLY A 109 -9.07 -8.05 -6.45
CA GLY A 109 -8.32 -6.84 -6.77
C GLY A 109 -8.15 -5.89 -5.58
N LEU A 110 -8.32 -4.60 -5.82
CA LEU A 110 -8.11 -3.57 -4.81
C LEU A 110 -9.10 -2.41 -4.95
N ILE A 111 -9.26 -1.67 -3.87
CA ILE A 111 -10.04 -0.43 -3.82
C ILE A 111 -9.11 0.67 -3.31
N LEU A 112 -9.09 1.81 -4.02
CA LEU A 112 -8.47 3.06 -3.59
C LEU A 112 -9.55 4.09 -3.25
N PHE A 113 -9.40 4.77 -2.14
CA PHE A 113 -10.17 5.94 -1.78
C PHE A 113 -9.27 7.18 -1.74
N ASN A 114 -9.57 8.16 -2.59
CA ASN A 114 -8.97 9.48 -2.52
C ASN A 114 -9.82 10.35 -1.59
N LYS A 115 -9.33 10.66 -0.40
CA LYS A 115 -10.03 11.44 0.61
C LYS A 115 -10.33 12.86 0.16
N LYS A 116 -9.39 13.51 -0.54
CA LYS A 116 -9.56 14.88 -1.03
C LYS A 116 -10.65 14.98 -2.09
N LYS A 117 -10.66 14.04 -3.04
CA LYS A 117 -11.68 13.97 -4.10
C LYS A 117 -12.97 13.31 -3.62
N LYS A 118 -12.99 12.69 -2.43
CA LYS A 118 -14.10 11.87 -1.89
C LYS A 118 -14.55 10.78 -2.86
N LYS A 119 -13.65 10.27 -3.70
CA LYS A 119 -13.94 9.32 -4.78
C LYS A 119 -13.25 7.99 -4.54
N PHE A 120 -13.96 6.90 -4.90
CA PHE A 120 -13.48 5.53 -4.92
C PHE A 120 -13.09 5.11 -6.33
N TYR A 121 -11.99 4.40 -6.43
CA TYR A 121 -11.51 3.74 -7.62
C TYR A 121 -11.30 2.26 -7.31
N SER A 122 -11.39 1.38 -8.31
CA SER A 122 -11.15 -0.04 -8.13
C SER A 122 -10.44 -0.63 -9.33
N ALA A 123 -9.54 -1.56 -9.08
CA ALA A 123 -8.88 -2.35 -10.11
C ALA A 123 -9.11 -3.85 -9.83
N PRO A 124 -9.30 -4.68 -10.86
CA PRO A 124 -9.44 -6.12 -10.71
C PRO A 124 -8.11 -6.74 -10.29
N GLY A 125 -8.17 -7.97 -9.78
CA GLY A 125 -6.98 -8.81 -9.62
C GLY A 125 -6.72 -9.58 -10.93
N PHE A 126 -5.56 -9.38 -11.53
CA PHE A 126 -5.20 -10.01 -12.82
C PHE A 126 -4.53 -11.37 -12.69
N ALA A 127 -4.36 -11.89 -11.47
CA ALA A 127 -3.69 -13.17 -11.26
C ALA A 127 -4.59 -14.35 -11.62
N ASN A 128 -4.29 -15.02 -12.72
CA ASN A 128 -4.95 -16.26 -13.13
C ASN A 128 -4.35 -17.49 -12.43
N THR A 129 -3.04 -17.50 -12.21
CA THR A 129 -2.29 -18.53 -11.48
C THR A 129 -1.55 -17.89 -10.32
N VAL A 130 -1.55 -18.53 -9.18
CA VAL A 130 -0.87 -18.04 -7.98
C VAL A 130 0.13 -19.11 -7.56
N ASN A 131 1.40 -18.91 -7.87
CA ASN A 131 2.49 -19.76 -7.41
C ASN A 131 2.90 -19.41 -5.97
N ASP A 132 3.00 -18.11 -5.69
CA ASP A 132 3.27 -17.61 -4.35
C ASP A 132 2.47 -16.33 -4.08
N LYS A 133 1.75 -16.28 -2.94
CA LYS A 133 1.01 -15.09 -2.51
C LYS A 133 1.85 -14.10 -1.71
N VAL A 134 3.03 -14.54 -1.28
CA VAL A 134 3.92 -13.73 -0.46
C VAL A 134 4.57 -12.66 -1.33
N GLY A 135 4.52 -11.41 -0.88
CA GLY A 135 5.14 -10.29 -1.60
C GLY A 135 4.28 -9.60 -2.67
N ALA A 136 3.11 -10.14 -3.04
CA ALA A 136 2.22 -9.51 -4.01
C ALA A 136 1.85 -8.07 -3.64
N GLY A 137 1.51 -7.83 -2.37
CA GLY A 137 1.25 -6.48 -1.85
C GLY A 137 2.49 -5.61 -1.88
N ASP A 138 3.62 -6.18 -1.48
CA ASP A 138 4.90 -5.45 -1.36
C ASP A 138 5.45 -5.01 -2.73
N SER A 139 5.15 -5.75 -3.80
CA SER A 139 5.49 -5.37 -5.17
C SER A 139 4.57 -4.29 -5.75
N MET A 140 3.30 -4.31 -5.40
CA MET A 140 2.28 -3.37 -5.88
C MET A 140 2.43 -1.97 -5.26
N ILE A 141 2.65 -1.91 -3.94
CA ILE A 141 2.65 -0.65 -3.17
C ILE A 141 3.66 0.36 -3.71
N PRO A 142 4.93 -0.01 -4.03
CA PRO A 142 5.91 0.92 -4.59
C PRO A 142 5.44 1.60 -5.87
N ILE A 143 4.83 0.83 -6.78
CA ILE A 143 4.35 1.35 -8.06
C ILE A 143 3.23 2.36 -7.85
N ILE A 144 2.22 2.00 -7.07
CA ILE A 144 1.10 2.91 -6.80
C ILE A 144 1.58 4.16 -6.06
N ALA A 145 2.43 4.01 -5.03
CA ALA A 145 2.95 5.14 -4.28
C ALA A 145 3.77 6.11 -5.15
N LEU A 146 4.59 5.57 -6.08
CA LEU A 146 5.37 6.36 -7.01
C LEU A 146 4.48 7.11 -8.01
N CYS A 147 3.46 6.45 -8.54
CA CYS A 147 2.48 7.05 -9.45
C CYS A 147 1.72 8.20 -8.75
N LEU A 148 1.17 7.94 -7.56
CA LEU A 148 0.43 8.95 -6.79
C LEU A 148 1.31 10.14 -6.36
N MET A 149 2.57 9.89 -5.98
CA MET A 149 3.54 10.94 -5.68
C MET A 149 3.77 11.86 -6.89
N ASN A 150 3.82 11.30 -8.09
CA ASN A 150 3.99 12.03 -9.36
C ASN A 150 2.66 12.51 -9.97
N LYS A 151 1.57 12.46 -9.22
CA LYS A 151 0.24 12.93 -9.64
C LYS A 151 -0.32 12.23 -10.87
N VAL A 152 0.09 10.99 -11.11
CA VAL A 152 -0.55 10.12 -12.11
C VAL A 152 -2.00 9.87 -11.67
N ASP A 153 -2.90 9.75 -12.63
CA ASP A 153 -4.31 9.45 -12.38
C ASP A 153 -4.49 8.22 -11.50
N GLU A 154 -5.48 8.25 -10.61
CA GLU A 154 -5.70 7.20 -9.62
C GLU A 154 -6.08 5.86 -10.26
N GLU A 155 -6.88 5.87 -11.33
CA GLU A 155 -7.29 4.64 -12.04
C GLU A 155 -6.09 3.99 -12.69
N LEU A 156 -5.28 4.78 -13.39
CA LEU A 156 -4.03 4.28 -14.00
C LEU A 156 -3.04 3.80 -12.93
N SER A 157 -2.90 4.53 -11.82
CA SER A 157 -1.99 4.15 -10.73
C SER A 157 -2.33 2.78 -10.14
N ILE A 158 -3.61 2.50 -9.85
CA ILE A 158 -4.04 1.21 -9.29
C ILE A 158 -4.04 0.10 -10.34
N LEU A 159 -4.32 0.40 -11.60
CA LEU A 159 -4.24 -0.56 -12.70
C LEU A 159 -2.78 -1.06 -12.85
N LEU A 160 -1.82 -0.15 -12.95
CA LEU A 160 -0.40 -0.48 -13.04
C LEU A 160 0.06 -1.31 -11.83
N GLY A 161 -0.33 -0.92 -10.62
CA GLY A 161 -0.02 -1.68 -9.41
C GLY A 161 -0.61 -3.08 -9.42
N SER A 162 -1.86 -3.25 -9.87
CA SER A 162 -2.51 -4.55 -9.94
C SER A 162 -1.87 -5.47 -10.99
N ILE A 163 -1.51 -4.94 -12.16
CA ILE A 163 -0.76 -5.66 -13.21
C ILE A 163 0.60 -6.10 -12.67
N PHE A 164 1.30 -5.20 -12.00
CA PHE A 164 2.62 -5.47 -11.43
C PHE A 164 2.58 -6.55 -10.35
N SER A 165 1.57 -6.52 -9.50
CA SER A 165 1.30 -7.55 -8.51
C SER A 165 1.06 -8.91 -9.15
N ALA A 166 0.25 -8.95 -10.23
CA ALA A 166 -0.04 -10.18 -10.95
C ALA A 166 1.21 -10.79 -11.60
N GLU A 167 2.10 -9.95 -12.11
CA GLU A 167 3.36 -10.40 -12.69
C GLU A 167 4.31 -10.93 -11.61
N SER A 168 4.42 -10.26 -10.46
CA SER A 168 5.33 -10.66 -9.38
C SER A 168 5.02 -12.02 -8.80
N ILE A 169 3.75 -12.42 -8.71
CA ILE A 169 3.33 -13.72 -8.13
C ILE A 169 3.51 -14.92 -9.08
N LYS A 170 3.90 -14.69 -10.35
CA LYS A 170 4.32 -15.76 -11.27
C LYS A 170 5.72 -16.28 -10.93
N HIS A 171 6.50 -15.50 -10.19
CA HIS A 171 7.88 -15.80 -9.80
C HIS A 171 7.95 -16.23 -8.35
N GLU A 172 8.77 -17.23 -8.05
CA GLU A 172 8.97 -17.73 -6.68
C GLU A 172 9.89 -16.79 -5.87
N ALA A 173 9.56 -16.60 -4.60
CA ALA A 173 10.43 -16.04 -3.57
C ALA A 173 11.10 -14.69 -3.92
N ASN A 174 10.36 -13.73 -4.46
CA ASN A 174 10.87 -12.40 -4.82
C ASN A 174 12.01 -12.39 -5.87
N ASN A 175 12.23 -13.46 -6.60
CA ASN A 175 13.17 -13.55 -7.73
C ASN A 175 12.64 -12.83 -8.99
N PHE A 176 11.88 -11.78 -8.78
CA PHE A 176 11.29 -11.00 -9.85
C PHE A 176 12.29 -9.96 -10.37
N ASN A 177 12.92 -10.26 -11.50
CA ASN A 177 13.69 -9.27 -12.26
C ASN A 177 12.75 -8.52 -13.19
N PHE A 178 12.45 -7.29 -12.82
CA PHE A 178 11.59 -6.44 -13.62
C PHE A 178 12.26 -5.99 -14.90
N ASN A 179 11.69 -6.39 -16.04
CA ASN A 179 12.09 -5.87 -17.36
C ASN A 179 10.98 -4.93 -17.87
N LYS A 180 11.35 -3.67 -18.16
CA LYS A 180 10.45 -2.65 -18.69
C LYS A 180 9.68 -3.13 -19.93
N ASN A 181 10.37 -3.83 -20.84
CA ASN A 181 9.76 -4.31 -22.08
C ASN A 181 8.71 -5.41 -21.82
N GLN A 182 8.96 -6.30 -20.85
CA GLN A 182 7.98 -7.31 -20.45
C GLN A 182 6.71 -6.65 -19.87
N LEU A 183 6.85 -5.60 -19.05
CA LEU A 183 5.71 -4.88 -18.54
C LEU A 183 4.91 -4.21 -19.66
N LEU A 184 5.58 -3.52 -20.57
CA LEU A 184 4.90 -2.88 -21.69
C LEU A 184 4.14 -3.90 -22.53
N ASN A 185 4.73 -5.04 -22.85
CA ASN A 185 4.06 -6.14 -23.57
C ASN A 185 2.87 -6.70 -22.79
N THR A 186 2.98 -6.83 -21.46
CA THR A 186 1.88 -7.29 -20.60
C THR A 186 0.72 -6.29 -20.63
N ILE A 187 1.02 -5.00 -20.49
CA ILE A 187 0.03 -3.92 -20.56
C ILE A 187 -0.64 -3.91 -21.94
N GLU A 188 0.12 -3.96 -23.02
CA GLU A 188 -0.41 -3.99 -24.39
C GLU A 188 -1.32 -5.19 -24.62
N THR A 189 -0.93 -6.37 -24.13
CA THR A 189 -1.74 -7.59 -24.25
C THR A 189 -3.04 -7.47 -23.47
N MET A 190 -3.02 -6.87 -22.28
CA MET A 190 -4.22 -6.66 -21.44
C MET A 190 -5.16 -5.57 -22.00
N LEU A 191 -4.64 -4.60 -22.74
CA LEU A 191 -5.45 -3.53 -23.34
C LEU A 191 -6.03 -3.90 -24.70
N LYS A 192 -5.57 -5.00 -25.32
CA LYS A 192 -6.07 -5.51 -26.61
C LYS A 192 -7.25 -6.46 -26.49
N VAL A 193 -7.80 -6.67 -25.28
CA VAL A 193 -8.95 -7.54 -25.02
C VAL A 193 -10.27 -6.77 -25.05
#